data_07ab2d04ebfc3221e89c9b2c32eb9d1d
#
_entry.id   07ab2d04ebfc3221e89c9b2c32eb9d1d
#
_cell.length_a   1.000
_cell.length_b   1.000
_cell.length_c   1.000
_cell.angle_alpha   90.00
_cell.angle_beta   90.00
_cell.angle_gamma   90.00
#
_symmetry.space_group_name_H-M   'P 1'
#
loop_
_entity.id
_entity.type
_entity.pdbx_description
1 polymer ?
#
loop_
_entity_poly.entity_id
_entity_poly.type
_entity_poly.pdbx_seq_one_letter_code
_entity_poly.pdbx_strand_id
1 'polypeptide(L)'
;MTLNLEEMTGIDLDIYVIILAAIIVVLLIIIIVNNVKLSRLKKNYRIFMEGKNASSLEDTLIRQLDQIDELKASDQENKASMQKILDHLDGTYQKIGLVKYDAFNEMGGKLSFSLALLNRKNDGFILNAMHSREGCYTYIKEIINGNSVILLSEEEKEALDIALKGQ
;
A
#
# COMPACT_ATOMS: atom_id res chain seq x y z
N MET A 1 -11.51 -85.73 4.69
CA MET A 1 -10.40 -85.13 5.47
C MET A 1 -10.92 -83.81 6.01
N THR A 2 -11.69 -83.88 7.08
CA THR A 2 -12.23 -82.69 7.77
C THR A 2 -11.13 -82.18 8.67
N LEU A 3 -10.61 -81.01 8.34
CA LEU A 3 -9.67 -80.26 9.16
C LEU A 3 -10.39 -79.85 10.47
N ASN A 4 -10.18 -80.62 11.57
CA ASN A 4 -10.63 -80.19 12.91
C ASN A 4 -9.74 -79.03 13.38
N LEU A 5 -10.17 -77.80 13.13
CA LEU A 5 -9.50 -76.59 13.56
C LEU A 5 -9.43 -76.47 15.11
N GLU A 6 -10.32 -77.13 15.84
CA GLU A 6 -10.34 -77.22 17.29
C GLU A 6 -9.12 -77.98 17.85
N GLU A 7 -8.66 -79.04 17.19
CA GLU A 7 -7.47 -79.84 17.65
C GLU A 7 -6.15 -79.11 17.43
N MET A 8 -6.07 -78.15 16.47
CA MET A 8 -4.83 -77.41 16.18
C MET A 8 -4.64 -76.16 17.01
N THR A 9 -5.68 -75.53 17.49
CA THR A 9 -5.58 -74.21 18.11
C THR A 9 -6.14 -74.15 19.53
N GLY A 10 -6.87 -75.17 20.00
CA GLY A 10 -7.46 -75.22 21.35
C GLY A 10 -8.54 -74.16 21.64
N ILE A 11 -9.11 -73.57 20.58
CA ILE A 11 -10.11 -72.53 20.67
C ILE A 11 -11.46 -73.06 20.13
N ASP A 12 -12.54 -72.88 20.89
CA ASP A 12 -13.89 -73.28 20.53
C ASP A 12 -14.34 -72.62 19.19
N LEU A 13 -15.03 -73.39 18.38
CA LEU A 13 -15.55 -72.95 17.05
C LEU A 13 -16.40 -71.70 17.17
N ASP A 14 -17.11 -71.52 18.28
CA ASP A 14 -17.96 -70.34 18.55
C ASP A 14 -17.16 -69.05 18.66
N ILE A 15 -15.92 -69.14 19.19
CA ILE A 15 -15.05 -67.96 19.28
C ILE A 15 -14.58 -67.48 17.91
N TYR A 16 -14.30 -68.39 16.97
CA TYR A 16 -13.97 -68.05 15.56
C TYR A 16 -15.09 -67.37 14.85
N VAL A 17 -16.33 -67.85 15.09
CA VAL A 17 -17.52 -67.20 14.49
C VAL A 17 -17.71 -65.77 15.01
N ILE A 18 -17.51 -65.55 16.29
CA ILE A 18 -17.62 -64.24 16.90
C ILE A 18 -16.53 -63.28 16.34
N ILE A 19 -15.28 -63.73 16.22
CA ILE A 19 -14.20 -62.95 15.64
C ILE A 19 -14.48 -62.58 14.18
N LEU A 20 -14.94 -63.57 13.40
CA LEU A 20 -15.29 -63.33 11.98
C LEU A 20 -16.42 -62.31 11.85
N ALA A 21 -17.46 -62.44 12.67
CA ALA A 21 -18.56 -61.49 12.73
C ALA A 21 -18.07 -60.05 13.07
N ALA A 22 -17.18 -59.95 14.06
CA ALA A 22 -16.57 -58.64 14.42
C ALA A 22 -15.77 -58.01 13.29
N ILE A 23 -14.99 -58.82 12.52
CA ILE A 23 -14.24 -58.36 11.35
C ILE A 23 -15.18 -57.87 10.26
N ILE A 24 -16.25 -58.60 10.01
CA ILE A 24 -17.26 -58.18 9.00
C ILE A 24 -17.89 -56.86 9.37
N VAL A 25 -18.26 -56.62 10.63
CA VAL A 25 -18.82 -55.37 11.10
C VAL A 25 -17.82 -54.22 10.92
N VAL A 26 -16.56 -54.41 11.28
CA VAL A 26 -15.51 -53.39 11.06
C VAL A 26 -15.34 -53.06 9.57
N LEU A 27 -15.30 -54.06 8.71
CA LEU A 27 -15.22 -53.87 7.27
C LEU A 27 -16.42 -53.10 6.70
N LEU A 28 -17.64 -53.40 7.18
CA LEU A 28 -18.85 -52.65 6.78
C LEU A 28 -18.74 -51.16 7.21
N ILE A 29 -18.28 -50.89 8.42
CA ILE A 29 -18.07 -49.50 8.86
C ILE A 29 -17.07 -48.78 7.99
N ILE A 30 -15.95 -49.41 7.65
CA ILE A 30 -14.92 -48.86 6.75
C ILE A 30 -15.50 -48.56 5.36
N ILE A 31 -16.30 -49.46 4.79
CA ILE A 31 -16.95 -49.27 3.51
C ILE A 31 -17.91 -48.09 3.52
N ILE A 32 -18.73 -47.96 4.59
CA ILE A 32 -19.67 -46.85 4.75
C ILE A 32 -18.93 -45.51 4.85
N VAL A 33 -17.88 -45.44 5.67
CA VAL A 33 -17.06 -44.24 5.83
C VAL A 33 -16.39 -43.82 4.51
N ASN A 34 -15.82 -44.78 3.78
CA ASN A 34 -15.19 -44.55 2.48
C ASN A 34 -16.22 -44.05 1.44
N ASN A 35 -17.42 -44.64 1.38
CA ASN A 35 -18.49 -44.19 0.49
C ASN A 35 -18.93 -42.76 0.80
N VAL A 36 -19.07 -42.40 2.07
CA VAL A 36 -19.42 -41.01 2.48
C VAL A 36 -18.31 -40.03 2.09
N LYS A 37 -17.03 -40.38 2.33
CA LYS A 37 -15.90 -39.55 1.91
C LYS A 37 -15.86 -39.38 0.39
N LEU A 38 -16.04 -40.46 -0.36
CA LEU A 38 -16.04 -40.44 -1.82
C LEU A 38 -17.20 -39.60 -2.38
N SER A 39 -18.38 -39.69 -1.77
CA SER A 39 -19.55 -38.89 -2.17
C SER A 39 -19.31 -37.38 -1.90
N ARG A 40 -18.71 -37.03 -0.78
CA ARG A 40 -18.34 -35.62 -0.48
C ARG A 40 -17.28 -35.09 -1.46
N LEU A 41 -16.27 -35.92 -1.76
CA LEU A 41 -15.23 -35.53 -2.73
C LEU A 41 -15.84 -35.35 -4.13
N LYS A 42 -16.71 -36.29 -4.56
CA LYS A 42 -17.43 -36.19 -5.83
C LYS A 42 -18.33 -34.97 -5.92
N LYS A 43 -19.02 -34.62 -4.81
CA LYS A 43 -19.86 -33.42 -4.74
C LYS A 43 -19.01 -32.14 -4.86
N ASN A 44 -17.91 -32.06 -4.14
CA ASN A 44 -17.00 -30.90 -4.20
C ASN A 44 -16.37 -30.77 -5.59
N TYR A 45 -15.92 -31.89 -6.19
CA TYR A 45 -15.40 -31.91 -7.54
C TYR A 45 -16.47 -31.49 -8.56
N ARG A 46 -17.71 -31.93 -8.40
CA ARG A 46 -18.84 -31.56 -9.26
C ARG A 46 -19.16 -30.06 -9.15
N ILE A 47 -19.23 -29.50 -7.94
CA ILE A 47 -19.41 -28.06 -7.72
C ILE A 47 -18.27 -27.25 -8.37
N PHE A 48 -17.04 -27.75 -8.30
CA PHE A 48 -15.90 -27.11 -8.94
C PHE A 48 -15.96 -27.20 -10.48
N MET A 49 -16.49 -28.30 -11.02
CA MET A 49 -16.58 -28.54 -12.47
C MET A 49 -17.91 -28.09 -13.09
N GLU A 50 -19.05 -28.12 -12.35
CA GLU A 50 -20.35 -27.64 -12.85
C GLU A 50 -20.43 -26.11 -12.93
N GLY A 51 -19.53 -25.40 -12.22
CA GLY A 51 -19.48 -23.95 -12.28
C GLY A 51 -18.91 -23.37 -13.57
N LYS A 52 -18.10 -24.14 -14.32
CA LYS A 52 -17.49 -23.65 -15.59
C LYS A 52 -17.04 -24.82 -16.44
N ASN A 53 -17.56 -24.90 -17.67
CA ASN A 53 -16.94 -25.72 -18.70
C ASN A 53 -15.42 -25.44 -18.76
N ALA A 54 -14.58 -26.45 -18.95
CA ALA A 54 -13.11 -26.29 -19.00
C ALA A 54 -12.68 -25.20 -20.00
N SER A 55 -13.37 -25.03 -21.11
CA SER A 55 -13.15 -23.95 -22.08
C SER A 55 -13.48 -22.55 -21.51
N SER A 56 -14.51 -22.45 -20.68
CA SER A 56 -14.86 -21.18 -19.99
C SER A 56 -13.84 -20.78 -18.93
N LEU A 57 -13.08 -21.73 -18.38
CA LEU A 57 -12.01 -21.45 -17.41
C LEU A 57 -10.75 -20.95 -18.14
N GLU A 58 -10.44 -21.53 -19.30
CA GLU A 58 -9.36 -21.13 -20.17
C GLU A 58 -9.58 -19.70 -20.69
N ASP A 59 -10.77 -19.39 -21.22
CA ASP A 59 -11.15 -18.05 -21.67
C ASP A 59 -11.14 -17.00 -20.53
N THR A 60 -11.46 -17.42 -19.31
CA THR A 60 -11.42 -16.55 -18.14
C THR A 60 -9.97 -16.28 -17.72
N LEU A 61 -9.10 -17.30 -17.74
CA LEU A 61 -7.69 -17.20 -17.46
C LEU A 61 -6.98 -16.28 -18.47
N ILE A 62 -7.24 -16.49 -19.76
CA ILE A 62 -6.68 -15.66 -20.84
C ILE A 62 -7.08 -14.20 -20.62
N ARG A 63 -8.36 -13.91 -20.38
CA ARG A 63 -8.83 -12.54 -20.11
C ARG A 63 -8.19 -11.92 -18.85
N GLN A 64 -7.98 -12.71 -17.79
CA GLN A 64 -7.31 -12.21 -16.60
C GLN A 64 -5.82 -11.93 -16.83
N LEU A 65 -5.15 -12.75 -17.67
CA LEU A 65 -3.76 -12.49 -18.05
C LEU A 65 -3.66 -11.20 -18.88
N ASP A 66 -4.54 -11.00 -19.86
CA ASP A 66 -4.60 -9.76 -20.63
C ASP A 66 -4.83 -8.54 -19.74
N GLN A 67 -5.77 -8.62 -18.78
CA GLN A 67 -6.01 -7.54 -17.81
C GLN A 67 -4.81 -7.28 -16.90
N ILE A 68 -4.06 -8.31 -16.52
CA ILE A 68 -2.82 -8.16 -15.73
C ILE A 68 -1.76 -7.43 -16.55
N ASP A 69 -1.64 -7.71 -17.84
CA ASP A 69 -0.65 -7.05 -18.68
C ASP A 69 -1.04 -5.59 -18.97
N GLU A 70 -2.33 -5.29 -19.18
CA GLU A 70 -2.84 -3.91 -19.25
C GLU A 70 -2.59 -3.14 -17.93
N LEU A 71 -2.85 -3.78 -16.78
CA LEU A 71 -2.58 -3.18 -15.47
C LEU A 71 -1.09 -2.89 -15.26
N LYS A 72 -0.21 -3.78 -15.68
CA LYS A 72 1.25 -3.56 -15.60
C LYS A 72 1.69 -2.39 -16.49
N ALA A 73 1.16 -2.30 -17.71
CA ALA A 73 1.45 -1.19 -18.60
C ALA A 73 0.98 0.15 -18.00
N SER A 74 -0.25 0.20 -17.48
CA SER A 74 -0.80 1.37 -16.79
C SER A 74 -0.01 1.75 -15.53
N ASP A 75 0.44 0.77 -14.74
CA ASP A 75 1.27 1.01 -13.55
C ASP A 75 2.62 1.62 -13.93
N GLN A 76 3.24 1.16 -15.02
CA GLN A 76 4.50 1.74 -15.53
C GLN A 76 4.29 3.18 -16.00
N GLU A 77 3.20 3.46 -16.73
CA GLU A 77 2.87 4.81 -17.17
C GLU A 77 2.59 5.75 -15.99
N ASN A 78 1.84 5.26 -15.00
CA ASN A 78 1.57 6.01 -13.78
C ASN A 78 2.86 6.31 -12.99
N LYS A 79 3.78 5.37 -12.88
CA LYS A 79 5.09 5.60 -12.26
C LYS A 79 5.91 6.64 -13.01
N ALA A 80 5.94 6.57 -14.34
CA ALA A 80 6.64 7.55 -15.15
C ALA A 80 6.02 8.96 -15.03
N SER A 81 4.69 9.05 -14.99
CA SER A 81 3.96 10.30 -14.78
C SER A 81 4.20 10.88 -13.39
N MET A 82 4.19 10.03 -12.36
CA MET A 82 4.51 10.43 -10.99
C MET A 82 5.93 10.98 -10.89
N GLN A 83 6.91 10.33 -11.54
CA GLN A 83 8.28 10.83 -11.54
C GLN A 83 8.37 12.21 -12.20
N LYS A 84 7.71 12.41 -13.33
CA LYS A 84 7.67 13.73 -13.99
C LYS A 84 7.04 14.81 -13.09
N ILE A 85 5.99 14.47 -12.35
CA ILE A 85 5.37 15.40 -11.40
C ILE A 85 6.36 15.75 -10.27
N LEU A 86 7.06 14.76 -9.72
CA LEU A 86 8.07 15.00 -8.69
C LEU A 86 9.21 15.88 -9.20
N ASP A 87 9.70 15.63 -10.41
CA ASP A 87 10.76 16.43 -11.05
C ASP A 87 10.30 17.89 -11.26
N HIS A 88 9.06 18.11 -11.69
CA HIS A 88 8.49 19.47 -11.79
C HIS A 88 8.34 20.14 -10.42
N LEU A 89 7.94 19.39 -9.41
CA LEU A 89 7.79 19.93 -8.06
C LEU A 89 9.13 20.38 -7.47
N ASP A 90 10.24 19.74 -7.83
CA ASP A 90 11.57 20.14 -7.32
C ASP A 90 11.97 21.58 -7.70
N GLY A 91 11.44 22.10 -8.84
CA GLY A 91 11.66 23.46 -9.28
C GLY A 91 10.63 24.49 -8.82
N THR A 92 9.55 24.06 -8.17
CA THR A 92 8.48 24.97 -7.72
C THR A 92 8.68 25.43 -6.28
N TYR A 93 8.24 26.64 -5.97
CA TYR A 93 8.24 27.13 -4.58
C TYR A 93 7.09 26.49 -3.81
N GLN A 94 7.42 25.78 -2.73
CA GLN A 94 6.45 25.01 -1.95
C GLN A 94 6.39 25.43 -0.49
N LYS A 95 7.43 26.14 -0.01
CA LYS A 95 7.57 26.58 1.36
C LYS A 95 7.44 28.10 1.40
N ILE A 96 6.58 28.58 2.25
CA ILE A 96 6.23 30.00 2.33
C ILE A 96 6.38 30.44 3.78
N GLY A 97 7.09 31.53 3.99
CA GLY A 97 7.15 32.23 5.27
C GLY A 97 6.84 33.71 5.09
N LEU A 98 5.89 34.24 5.83
CA LEU A 98 5.47 35.63 5.75
C LEU A 98 5.48 36.29 7.13
N VAL A 99 6.23 37.37 7.26
CA VAL A 99 6.26 38.23 8.46
C VAL A 99 5.84 39.62 8.05
N LYS A 100 4.85 40.17 8.73
CA LYS A 100 4.39 41.57 8.58
C LYS A 100 4.89 42.39 9.74
N TYR A 101 5.48 43.53 9.44
CA TYR A 101 6.07 44.41 10.47
C TYR A 101 5.86 45.90 10.17
N ASP A 102 6.19 46.75 11.09
CA ASP A 102 6.20 48.21 10.90
C ASP A 102 7.67 48.66 10.86
N ALA A 103 8.17 48.96 9.65
CA ALA A 103 9.57 49.27 9.46
C ALA A 103 9.99 50.64 10.06
N PHE A 104 9.07 51.58 10.18
CA PHE A 104 9.37 52.99 10.51
C PHE A 104 8.55 53.54 11.67
N ASN A 105 7.63 52.78 12.27
CA ASN A 105 6.69 53.18 13.30
C ASN A 105 5.85 54.44 12.95
N GLU A 106 5.67 54.71 11.66
CA GLU A 106 5.10 55.99 11.17
C GLU A 106 3.68 55.85 10.62
N MET A 107 3.25 54.65 10.22
CA MET A 107 2.08 54.44 9.38
C MET A 107 0.86 53.87 10.12
N GLY A 108 0.94 53.66 11.42
CA GLY A 108 -0.20 53.16 12.20
C GLY A 108 -0.63 51.73 11.85
N GLY A 109 0.28 50.91 11.27
CA GLY A 109 0.00 49.50 10.97
C GLY A 109 1.19 48.77 10.34
N LYS A 110 1.14 47.46 10.36
CA LYS A 110 2.18 46.58 9.80
C LYS A 110 2.01 46.46 8.27
N LEU A 111 2.42 47.50 7.52
CA LEU A 111 2.32 47.56 6.07
C LEU A 111 3.56 46.99 5.39
N SER A 112 4.70 46.95 6.09
CA SER A 112 5.91 46.28 5.58
C SER A 112 5.82 44.77 5.77
N PHE A 113 6.49 44.02 4.90
CA PHE A 113 6.52 42.56 5.01
C PHE A 113 7.83 41.98 4.49
N SER A 114 8.17 40.82 5.01
CA SER A 114 9.21 39.92 4.52
C SER A 114 8.56 38.60 4.14
N LEU A 115 8.76 38.21 2.88
CA LEU A 115 8.19 36.99 2.28
C LEU A 115 9.33 36.08 1.82
N ALA A 116 9.46 34.91 2.44
CA ALA A 116 10.36 33.86 2.01
C ALA A 116 9.62 32.83 1.17
N LEU A 117 10.15 32.51 -0.01
CA LEU A 117 9.65 31.49 -0.92
C LEU A 117 10.79 30.50 -1.21
N LEU A 118 10.60 29.22 -0.86
CA LEU A 118 11.61 28.20 -1.04
C LEU A 118 11.04 26.98 -1.75
N ASN A 119 11.89 26.33 -2.54
CA ASN A 119 11.61 25.03 -3.14
C ASN A 119 11.86 23.88 -2.14
N ARG A 120 11.71 22.65 -2.60
CA ARG A 120 11.94 21.45 -1.80
C ARG A 120 13.37 21.35 -1.26
N LYS A 121 14.37 21.87 -2.00
CA LYS A 121 15.79 21.86 -1.64
C LYS A 121 16.18 23.00 -0.71
N ASN A 122 15.23 23.85 -0.29
CA ASN A 122 15.43 25.09 0.44
C ASN A 122 16.18 26.17 -0.36
N ASP A 123 16.12 26.11 -1.68
CA ASP A 123 16.58 27.18 -2.54
C ASP A 123 15.43 28.12 -2.87
N GLY A 124 15.70 29.39 -3.01
CA GLY A 124 14.69 30.38 -3.35
C GLY A 124 15.11 31.80 -3.04
N PHE A 125 14.20 32.59 -2.52
CA PHE A 125 14.50 33.99 -2.21
C PHE A 125 13.61 34.53 -1.08
N ILE A 126 14.08 35.62 -0.50
CA ILE A 126 13.29 36.49 0.38
C ILE A 126 13.01 37.78 -0.38
N LEU A 127 11.73 38.12 -0.50
CA LEU A 127 11.25 39.40 -0.96
C LEU A 127 10.92 40.26 0.28
N ASN A 128 11.59 41.36 0.43
CA ASN A 128 11.29 42.34 1.49
C ASN A 128 10.73 43.65 0.91
N ALA A 129 9.65 44.12 1.49
CA ALA A 129 9.01 45.37 1.12
C ALA A 129 8.82 46.24 2.37
N MET A 130 9.52 47.36 2.41
CA MET A 130 9.43 48.36 3.48
C MET A 130 8.59 49.53 3.03
N HIS A 131 7.51 49.80 3.75
CA HIS A 131 6.57 50.86 3.43
C HIS A 131 6.78 52.07 4.36
N SER A 132 7.02 53.25 3.77
CA SER A 132 7.13 54.51 4.48
C SER A 132 6.13 55.53 3.94
N ARG A 133 6.04 56.72 4.54
CA ARG A 133 5.21 57.84 4.01
C ARG A 133 5.68 58.33 2.66
N GLU A 134 6.96 58.24 2.39
CA GLU A 134 7.59 58.73 1.17
C GLU A 134 7.61 57.75 -0.01
N GLY A 135 7.39 56.45 0.31
CA GLY A 135 7.39 55.40 -0.74
C GLY A 135 7.54 54.00 -0.20
N CYS A 136 7.67 53.05 -1.12
CA CYS A 136 7.90 51.63 -0.83
C CYS A 136 9.25 51.22 -1.40
N TYR A 137 10.10 50.62 -0.57
CA TYR A 137 11.39 50.06 -0.96
C TYR A 137 11.29 48.55 -0.98
N THR A 138 11.54 47.97 -2.16
CA THR A 138 11.45 46.52 -2.35
C THR A 138 12.79 45.96 -2.85
N TYR A 139 13.23 44.87 -2.28
CA TYR A 139 14.43 44.15 -2.71
C TYR A 139 14.31 42.67 -2.45
N ILE A 140 15.21 41.90 -3.10
CA ILE A 140 15.26 40.44 -3.02
C ILE A 140 16.62 40.01 -2.53
N LYS A 141 16.66 38.99 -1.67
CA LYS A 141 17.86 38.26 -1.25
C LYS A 141 17.73 36.79 -1.63
N GLU A 142 18.74 36.25 -2.27
CA GLU A 142 18.79 34.85 -2.66
C GLU A 142 19.06 33.94 -1.45
N ILE A 143 18.39 32.79 -1.47
CA ILE A 143 18.57 31.72 -0.47
C ILE A 143 19.01 30.46 -1.19
N ILE A 144 20.13 29.89 -0.74
CA ILE A 144 20.71 28.64 -1.26
C ILE A 144 20.86 27.67 -0.09
N ASN A 145 20.27 26.48 -0.23
CA ASN A 145 20.26 25.45 0.82
C ASN A 145 19.83 26.00 2.20
N GLY A 146 18.83 26.89 2.23
CA GLY A 146 18.32 27.49 3.45
C GLY A 146 19.20 28.58 4.07
N ASN A 147 20.21 29.05 3.35
CA ASN A 147 21.14 30.06 3.84
C ASN A 147 21.21 31.26 2.88
N SER A 148 21.42 32.44 3.43
CA SER A 148 21.68 33.64 2.63
C SER A 148 23.14 34.05 2.70
N VAL A 149 23.69 34.46 1.57
CA VAL A 149 25.04 35.03 1.50
C VAL A 149 25.06 36.45 2.08
N ILE A 150 23.94 37.15 2.01
CA ILE A 150 23.78 38.52 2.49
C ILE A 150 23.15 38.48 3.89
N LEU A 151 23.60 39.38 4.80
CA LEU A 151 23.04 39.48 6.15
C LEU A 151 21.53 39.73 6.08
N LEU A 152 20.76 38.91 6.80
CA LEU A 152 19.31 39.05 6.92
C LEU A 152 18.96 39.93 8.12
N SER A 153 17.86 40.72 7.99
CA SER A 153 17.23 41.37 9.13
C SER A 153 16.54 40.36 10.04
N GLU A 154 16.06 40.79 11.22
CA GLU A 154 15.35 39.90 12.14
C GLU A 154 14.04 39.37 11.52
N GLU A 155 13.30 40.23 10.81
CA GLU A 155 12.04 39.87 10.13
C GLU A 155 12.29 38.92 8.92
N GLU A 156 13.39 39.11 8.24
CA GLU A 156 13.80 38.21 7.12
C GLU A 156 14.22 36.85 7.65
N LYS A 157 14.93 36.79 8.77
CA LYS A 157 15.30 35.55 9.43
C LYS A 157 14.04 34.82 9.92
N GLU A 158 13.11 35.52 10.56
CA GLU A 158 11.86 34.96 11.02
C GLU A 158 11.04 34.41 9.84
N ALA A 159 10.94 35.14 8.73
CA ALA A 159 10.26 34.68 7.53
C ALA A 159 10.93 33.42 6.94
N LEU A 160 12.27 33.38 6.89
CA LEU A 160 13.04 32.21 6.47
C LEU A 160 12.78 31.01 7.36
N ASP A 161 12.80 31.19 8.68
CA ASP A 161 12.56 30.15 9.68
C ASP A 161 11.16 29.55 9.56
N ILE A 162 10.14 30.38 9.32
CA ILE A 162 8.77 29.93 9.06
C ILE A 162 8.72 29.07 7.80
N ALA A 163 9.36 29.52 6.72
CA ALA A 163 9.41 28.76 5.47
C ALA A 163 10.14 27.42 5.64
N LEU A 164 11.26 27.38 6.36
CA LEU A 164 12.04 26.15 6.59
C LEU A 164 11.31 25.13 7.47
N LYS A 165 10.56 25.59 8.48
CA LYS A 165 9.80 24.69 9.36
C LYS A 165 8.60 24.06 8.67
N GLY A 166 8.13 24.61 7.56
CA GLY A 166 7.01 24.12 6.75
C GLY A 166 5.73 24.00 7.57
N GLN A 167 4.84 24.95 7.45
CA GLN A 167 3.44 24.74 7.89
C GLN A 167 2.69 23.98 6.80
#